data_14e65d93306dbbee80962773c037aa06
#
_entry.id   14e65d93306dbbee80962773c037aa06
#
_cell.length_a   1.000
_cell.length_b   1.000
_cell.length_c   1.000
_cell.angle_alpha   90.00
_cell.angle_beta   90.00
_cell.angle_gamma   90.00
#
_symmetry.space_group_name_H-M   'P 1'
#
loop_
_entity.id
_entity.type
_entity.pdbx_description
1 polymer ?
#
loop_
_entity_poly.entity_id
_entity_poly.type
_entity_poly.pdbx_seq_one_letter_code
_entity_poly.pdbx_strand_id
1 'polypeptide(L)'
;RIPVLGATPGEFALRLSKVAKLRSKWAEDEDVTCYRVYDADLPDYAVTIDLYEGSLTPGRWLQISEYAAPKEIDEDLAHKRLLDVLAIAPQVMGIAPENVSLRVRDHSVGGSQYADEGERGRDGRGGRRGERGGEPRRREAHAAQRRR
;
A
#
# COMPACT_ATOMS: atom_id res chain seq x y z
N ARG A 1 8.44 9.33 35.49
CA ARG A 1 8.15 8.72 34.17
C ARG A 1 9.05 9.39 33.16
N ILE A 2 10.05 8.70 32.69
CA ILE A 2 10.93 9.19 31.62
C ILE A 2 10.06 9.28 30.36
N PRO A 3 9.94 10.45 29.72
CA PRO A 3 9.20 10.54 28.47
C PRO A 3 9.93 9.67 27.45
N VAL A 4 9.24 8.66 26.94
CA VAL A 4 9.72 7.90 25.78
C VAL A 4 9.64 8.85 24.59
N LEU A 5 10.79 9.39 24.20
CA LEU A 5 10.88 10.17 22.97
C LEU A 5 10.56 9.24 21.80
N GLY A 6 9.57 9.61 21.01
CA GLY A 6 9.26 8.91 19.80
C GLY A 6 10.41 8.97 18.78
N ALA A 7 10.36 8.14 17.74
CA ALA A 7 11.36 8.17 16.68
C ALA A 7 11.42 9.53 15.99
N THR A 8 12.62 9.95 15.61
CA THR A 8 12.87 11.19 14.89
C THR A 8 12.91 10.97 13.39
N PRO A 9 12.77 12.03 12.56
CA PRO A 9 12.97 11.92 11.12
C PRO A 9 14.33 11.34 10.72
N GLY A 10 15.38 11.67 11.48
CA GLY A 10 16.71 11.11 11.26
C GLY A 10 16.80 9.61 11.52
N GLU A 11 16.12 9.12 12.54
CA GLU A 11 16.01 7.69 12.82
C GLU A 11 15.23 6.96 11.72
N PHE A 12 14.17 7.57 11.22
CA PHE A 12 13.42 7.04 10.09
C PHE A 12 14.29 6.94 8.83
N ALA A 13 15.02 8.00 8.49
CA ALA A 13 15.94 8.01 7.35
C ALA A 13 17.00 6.90 7.46
N LEU A 14 17.60 6.70 8.63
CA LEU A 14 18.56 5.64 8.89
C LEU A 14 17.93 4.25 8.74
N ARG A 15 16.77 4.04 9.33
CA ARG A 15 16.06 2.76 9.25
C ARG A 15 15.68 2.44 7.81
N LEU A 16 15.13 3.40 7.08
CA LEU A 16 14.77 3.22 5.69
C LEU A 16 16.00 2.90 4.84
N SER A 17 17.10 3.60 5.03
CA SER A 17 18.35 3.33 4.32
C SER A 17 18.84 1.89 4.53
N LYS A 18 18.77 1.38 5.75
CA LYS A 18 19.18 0.00 6.07
C LYS A 18 18.27 -1.03 5.43
N VAL A 19 16.95 -0.90 5.61
CA VAL A 19 16.00 -1.87 5.05
C VAL A 19 15.99 -1.82 3.53
N ALA A 20 16.17 -0.64 2.93
CA ALA A 20 16.27 -0.49 1.49
C ALA A 20 17.45 -1.26 0.90
N LYS A 21 18.61 -1.19 1.53
CA LYS A 21 19.80 -1.97 1.11
C LYS A 21 19.57 -3.47 1.20
N LEU A 22 19.01 -3.94 2.32
CA LEU A 22 18.74 -5.36 2.53
C LEU A 22 17.72 -5.89 1.53
N ARG A 23 16.64 -5.14 1.31
CA ARG A 23 15.59 -5.53 0.38
C ARG A 23 16.04 -5.46 -1.08
N SER A 24 16.84 -4.46 -1.44
CA SER A 24 17.41 -4.33 -2.78
C SER A 24 18.30 -5.53 -3.12
N LYS A 25 19.15 -5.95 -2.20
CA LYS A 25 19.98 -7.14 -2.38
C LYS A 25 19.15 -8.40 -2.54
N TRP A 26 18.16 -8.59 -1.69
CA TRP A 26 17.23 -9.72 -1.80
C TRP A 26 16.50 -9.71 -3.14
N ALA A 27 16.03 -8.54 -3.59
CA ALA A 27 15.32 -8.40 -4.86
C ALA A 27 16.19 -8.72 -6.07
N GLU A 28 17.45 -8.33 -6.05
CA GLU A 28 18.43 -8.72 -7.08
C GLU A 28 18.65 -10.22 -7.11
N ASP A 29 18.86 -10.84 -5.94
CA ASP A 29 19.11 -12.28 -5.82
C ASP A 29 17.90 -13.11 -6.28
N GLU A 30 16.68 -12.62 -6.04
CA GLU A 30 15.44 -13.31 -6.39
C GLU A 30 14.83 -12.84 -7.72
N ASP A 31 15.44 -11.89 -8.40
CA ASP A 31 14.93 -11.28 -9.64
C ASP A 31 13.52 -10.70 -9.48
N VAL A 32 13.33 -9.90 -8.45
CA VAL A 32 12.08 -9.23 -8.11
C VAL A 32 12.19 -7.73 -8.37
N THR A 33 11.23 -7.16 -9.08
CA THR A 33 11.21 -5.75 -9.48
C THR A 33 10.19 -4.90 -8.72
N CYS A 34 9.22 -5.52 -8.08
CA CYS A 34 8.19 -4.84 -7.30
C CYS A 34 8.10 -5.49 -5.92
N TYR A 35 8.38 -4.72 -4.88
CA TYR A 35 8.43 -5.29 -3.52
C TYR A 35 8.25 -4.22 -2.45
N ARG A 36 7.87 -4.66 -1.26
CA ARG A 36 7.76 -3.81 -0.09
C ARG A 36 9.12 -3.59 0.54
N VAL A 37 9.48 -2.32 0.68
CA VAL A 37 10.77 -1.89 1.26
C VAL A 37 10.65 -1.67 2.76
N TYR A 38 9.57 -1.05 3.20
CA TYR A 38 9.33 -0.64 4.58
C TYR A 38 7.89 -0.96 4.99
N ASP A 39 7.71 -1.50 6.19
CA ASP A 39 6.39 -1.85 6.72
C ASP A 39 6.33 -1.53 8.21
N ALA A 40 6.09 -0.25 8.51
CA ALA A 40 5.98 0.25 9.89
C ALA A 40 7.08 -0.25 10.83
N ASP A 41 8.30 -0.39 10.34
CA ASP A 41 9.45 -0.87 11.12
C ASP A 41 9.72 -0.02 12.36
N LEU A 42 9.41 1.29 12.27
CA LEU A 42 9.33 2.19 13.40
C LEU A 42 7.86 2.52 13.67
N PRO A 43 7.33 2.22 14.85
CA PRO A 43 5.90 2.43 15.15
C PRO A 43 5.42 3.87 14.96
N ASP A 44 6.29 4.86 15.17
CA ASP A 44 5.97 6.26 14.99
C ASP A 44 5.79 6.67 13.53
N TYR A 45 6.34 5.90 12.61
CA TYR A 45 6.20 6.06 11.16
C TYR A 45 5.43 4.87 10.61
N ALA A 46 4.14 4.87 10.85
CA ALA A 46 3.22 3.77 10.55
C ALA A 46 2.74 3.85 9.09
N VAL A 47 3.65 3.58 8.18
CA VAL A 47 3.39 3.54 6.73
C VAL A 47 3.95 2.27 6.12
N THR A 48 3.45 1.93 4.93
CA THR A 48 4.14 0.99 4.04
C THR A 48 4.77 1.77 2.90
N ILE A 49 5.93 1.32 2.44
CA ILE A 49 6.60 1.86 1.26
C ILE A 49 6.87 0.71 0.30
N ASP A 50 6.21 0.75 -0.84
CA ASP A 50 6.36 -0.23 -1.90
C ASP A 50 7.15 0.37 -3.08
N LEU A 51 8.14 -0.36 -3.57
CA LEU A 51 8.91 0.00 -4.74
C LEU A 51 8.37 -0.73 -5.96
N TYR A 52 8.18 0.00 -7.04
CA TYR A 52 7.82 -0.52 -8.35
C TYR A 52 8.88 -0.11 -9.36
N GLU A 53 9.38 -1.09 -10.10
CA GLU A 53 10.31 -0.86 -11.20
C GLU A 53 9.66 -1.26 -12.52
N GLY A 54 9.69 -0.36 -13.50
CA GLY A 54 9.06 -0.60 -14.78
C GLY A 54 9.85 -1.63 -15.60
N SER A 55 9.14 -2.59 -16.19
CA SER A 55 9.72 -3.58 -17.11
C SER A 55 9.66 -3.13 -18.56
N LEU A 56 8.60 -2.43 -18.96
CA LEU A 56 8.40 -1.90 -20.30
C LEU A 56 8.76 -0.42 -20.39
N THR A 57 8.42 0.35 -19.35
CA THR A 57 8.79 1.76 -19.25
C THR A 57 9.87 1.89 -18.18
N PRO A 58 11.10 2.34 -18.56
CA PRO A 58 12.15 2.52 -17.58
C PRO A 58 11.75 3.53 -16.50
N GLY A 59 12.01 3.19 -15.28
CA GLY A 59 11.78 4.06 -14.14
C GLY A 59 11.47 3.29 -12.87
N ARG A 60 11.45 4.04 -11.79
CA ARG A 60 11.16 3.53 -10.44
C ARG A 60 10.13 4.44 -9.78
N TRP A 61 9.18 3.84 -9.10
CA TRP A 61 8.09 4.53 -8.41
C TRP A 61 7.96 4.01 -7.00
N LEU A 62 7.59 4.90 -6.09
CA LEU A 62 7.21 4.54 -4.73
C LEU A 62 5.71 4.71 -4.53
N GLN A 63 5.09 3.75 -3.86
CA GLN A 63 3.77 3.91 -3.29
C GLN A 63 3.87 3.90 -1.78
N ILE A 64 3.43 4.98 -1.15
CA ILE A 64 3.39 5.13 0.29
C ILE A 64 1.95 5.02 0.73
N SER A 65 1.67 4.11 1.66
CA SER A 65 0.33 3.93 2.22
C SER A 65 0.39 4.14 3.72
N GLU A 66 -0.53 4.95 4.25
CA GLU A 66 -0.63 5.21 5.66
C GLU A 66 -1.47 4.14 6.36
N TYR A 67 -0.97 3.60 7.47
CA TYR A 67 -1.80 2.82 8.39
C TYR A 67 -2.71 3.73 9.19
N ALA A 68 -3.87 3.20 9.60
CA ALA A 68 -4.74 3.91 10.51
C ALA A 68 -4.02 4.19 11.82
N ALA A 69 -3.91 5.46 12.20
CA ALA A 69 -3.36 5.83 13.49
C ALA A 69 -4.28 5.34 14.62
N PRO A 70 -3.72 4.84 15.73
CA PRO A 70 -4.49 4.62 16.94
C PRO A 70 -5.19 5.92 17.37
N LYS A 71 -6.37 5.82 17.97
CA LYS A 71 -7.19 6.97 18.39
C LYS A 71 -6.48 7.88 19.41
N GLU A 72 -5.46 7.36 20.10
CA GLU A 72 -4.68 8.10 21.08
C GLU A 72 -3.61 9.00 20.46
N ILE A 73 -3.32 8.85 19.18
CA ILE A 73 -2.33 9.69 18.51
C ILE A 73 -3.01 10.93 17.96
N ASP A 74 -2.40 12.10 18.24
CA ASP A 74 -2.81 13.38 17.70
C ASP A 74 -2.73 13.37 16.16
N GLU A 75 -3.80 13.81 15.51
CA GLU A 75 -3.88 13.87 14.05
C GLU A 75 -2.82 14.80 13.44
N ASP A 76 -2.51 15.91 14.12
CA ASP A 76 -1.47 16.83 13.66
C ASP A 76 -0.09 16.18 13.68
N LEU A 77 0.20 15.38 14.71
CA LEU A 77 1.45 14.64 14.80
C LEU A 77 1.53 13.55 13.73
N ALA A 78 0.45 12.82 13.51
CA ALA A 78 0.38 11.80 12.45
C ALA A 78 0.60 12.42 11.07
N HIS A 79 -0.01 13.56 10.83
CA HIS A 79 0.15 14.30 9.57
C HIS A 79 1.59 14.79 9.38
N LYS A 80 2.21 15.34 10.43
CA LYS A 80 3.60 15.76 10.41
C LYS A 80 4.55 14.60 10.08
N ARG A 81 4.33 13.44 10.72
CA ARG A 81 5.11 12.23 10.45
C ARG A 81 4.96 11.75 9.01
N LEU A 82 3.76 11.84 8.47
CA LEU A 82 3.51 11.51 7.06
C LEU A 82 4.27 12.46 6.12
N LEU A 83 4.28 13.75 6.40
CA LEU A 83 5.06 14.73 5.63
C LEU A 83 6.55 14.44 5.69
N ASP A 84 7.07 14.02 6.84
CA ASP A 84 8.46 13.58 6.99
C ASP A 84 8.78 12.40 6.06
N VAL A 85 7.90 11.42 6.01
CA VAL A 85 8.04 10.26 5.11
C VAL A 85 8.08 10.69 3.66
N LEU A 86 7.15 11.54 3.25
CA LEU A 86 7.05 12.03 1.87
C LEU A 86 8.28 12.84 1.45
N ALA A 87 8.90 13.54 2.38
CA ALA A 87 10.13 14.29 2.14
C ALA A 87 11.37 13.39 2.10
N ILE A 88 11.46 12.43 3.00
CA ILE A 88 12.66 11.60 3.23
C ILE A 88 12.73 10.42 2.27
N ALA A 89 11.64 9.70 2.07
CA ALA A 89 11.65 8.45 1.31
C ALA A 89 12.18 8.60 -0.13
N PRO A 90 11.76 9.60 -0.93
CA PRO A 90 12.31 9.78 -2.27
C PRO A 90 13.81 10.05 -2.26
N GLN A 91 14.30 10.83 -1.32
CA GLN A 91 15.72 11.18 -1.20
C GLN A 91 16.56 9.94 -0.84
N VAL A 92 16.12 9.17 0.15
CA VAL A 92 16.83 7.95 0.58
C VAL A 92 16.85 6.90 -0.52
N MET A 93 15.75 6.76 -1.25
CA MET A 93 15.60 5.78 -2.31
C MET A 93 16.15 6.25 -3.66
N GLY A 94 16.52 7.51 -3.80
CA GLY A 94 16.98 8.08 -5.06
C GLY A 94 15.90 8.12 -6.14
N ILE A 95 14.67 8.43 -5.75
CA ILE A 95 13.51 8.47 -6.64
C ILE A 95 12.99 9.89 -6.73
N ALA A 96 12.63 10.32 -7.94
CA ALA A 96 12.08 11.64 -8.16
C ALA A 96 10.76 11.82 -7.40
N PRO A 97 10.50 12.98 -6.77
CA PRO A 97 9.28 13.22 -5.99
C PRO A 97 7.99 13.01 -6.79
N GLU A 98 8.00 13.32 -8.08
CA GLU A 98 6.86 13.11 -8.98
C GLU A 98 6.51 11.63 -9.20
N ASN A 99 7.43 10.73 -8.87
CA ASN A 99 7.23 9.27 -8.94
C ASN A 99 6.76 8.66 -7.62
N VAL A 100 6.32 9.48 -6.69
CA VAL A 100 5.79 9.03 -5.40
C VAL A 100 4.27 9.19 -5.39
N SER A 101 3.58 8.08 -5.12
CA SER A 101 2.14 8.06 -4.92
C SER A 101 1.82 7.89 -3.44
N LEU A 102 0.85 8.61 -2.94
CA LEU A 102 0.36 8.51 -1.57
C LEU A 102 -1.05 7.97 -1.53
N ARG A 103 -1.25 6.98 -0.68
CA ARG A 103 -2.58 6.50 -0.31
C ARG A 103 -2.82 6.78 1.17
N VAL A 104 -3.64 7.77 1.45
CA VAL A 104 -4.07 8.11 2.81
C VAL A 104 -5.31 7.32 3.14
N ARG A 105 -5.34 6.71 4.32
CA ARG A 105 -6.56 6.14 4.84
C ARG A 105 -7.49 7.27 5.25
N ASP A 106 -8.67 7.29 4.63
CA ASP A 106 -9.73 8.18 5.03
C ASP A 106 -10.32 7.69 6.37
N HIS A 107 -10.15 8.49 7.43
CA HIS A 107 -10.72 8.23 8.74
C HIS A 107 -12.23 8.47 8.79
N SER A 108 -12.80 9.01 7.75
CA SER A 108 -14.16 9.48 7.72
C SER A 108 -15.14 8.40 7.31
N VAL A 109 -14.95 7.21 7.42
CA VAL A 109 -16.04 6.23 7.33
C VAL A 109 -15.53 4.81 7.56
N GLY A 110 -15.64 4.35 8.77
CA GLY A 110 -15.91 2.95 9.00
C GLY A 110 -17.30 2.59 8.51
N GLY A 111 -17.68 3.05 7.36
CA GLY A 111 -18.94 2.88 6.67
C GLY A 111 -18.68 2.17 5.38
N SER A 112 -18.53 0.89 5.50
CA SER A 112 -19.00 -0.10 4.56
C SER A 112 -19.18 0.39 3.12
N GLN A 113 -18.20 0.17 2.30
CA GLN A 113 -18.44 -0.04 0.86
C GLN A 113 -19.40 -1.23 0.63
N TYR A 114 -19.74 -1.95 1.67
CA TYR A 114 -20.65 -3.09 1.64
C TYR A 114 -22.06 -2.82 2.12
N ALA A 115 -22.36 -1.63 2.66
CA ALA A 115 -23.71 -1.29 3.12
C ALA A 115 -24.61 -0.71 2.03
N ASP A 116 -24.07 -0.25 0.92
CA ASP A 116 -24.84 0.41 -0.12
C ASP A 116 -25.41 -0.52 -1.22
N GLU A 117 -25.06 -1.80 -1.18
CA GLU A 117 -25.62 -2.78 -2.14
C GLU A 117 -26.88 -3.48 -1.64
N GLY A 118 -27.33 -3.16 -0.42
CA GLY A 118 -28.47 -3.85 0.21
C GLY A 118 -29.84 -3.19 0.02
N GLU A 119 -29.94 -1.98 -0.46
CA GLU A 119 -31.21 -1.24 -0.45
C GLU A 119 -31.80 -0.87 -1.81
N ARG A 120 -31.25 -1.34 -2.91
CA ARG A 120 -31.89 -1.19 -4.22
C ARG A 120 -32.47 -2.49 -4.74
N GLY A 121 -33.50 -2.98 -4.08
CA GLY A 121 -34.11 -4.20 -4.55
C GLY A 121 -35.38 -4.62 -3.86
N ARG A 122 -36.29 -3.68 -3.63
CA ARG A 122 -37.69 -4.03 -3.34
C ARG A 122 -38.62 -3.00 -3.96
N ASP A 123 -38.85 -3.16 -5.25
CA ASP A 123 -40.13 -2.90 -5.87
C ASP A 123 -40.06 -3.38 -7.31
N GLY A 124 -40.96 -4.24 -7.68
CA GLY A 124 -41.15 -4.59 -9.08
C GLY A 124 -41.53 -6.05 -9.32
N ARG A 125 -42.80 -6.29 -9.13
CA ARG A 125 -43.55 -7.47 -9.53
C ARG A 125 -43.20 -7.98 -10.93
N GLY A 126 -43.10 -9.30 -11.05
CA GLY A 126 -43.88 -10.04 -12.04
C GLY A 126 -43.15 -10.41 -13.32
N GLY A 127 -43.10 -11.68 -13.58
CA GLY A 127 -43.25 -12.11 -14.95
C GLY A 127 -42.23 -13.15 -15.49
N ARG A 128 -42.55 -14.40 -15.28
CA ARG A 128 -42.47 -15.51 -16.25
C ARG A 128 -41.17 -15.88 -16.96
N ARG A 129 -40.78 -17.11 -16.65
CA ARG A 129 -40.34 -18.21 -17.53
C ARG A 129 -39.41 -17.90 -18.69
N GLY A 130 -38.32 -18.65 -18.69
CA GLY A 130 -37.48 -18.90 -19.84
C GLY A 130 -36.29 -19.80 -19.47
N GLU A 131 -36.49 -21.09 -19.46
CA GLU A 131 -35.41 -22.07 -19.48
C GLU A 131 -34.57 -21.90 -20.74
N ARG A 132 -33.27 -21.88 -20.61
CA ARG A 132 -32.32 -22.60 -21.49
C ARG A 132 -30.89 -22.35 -20.92
N GLY A 133 -30.32 -23.37 -20.50
CA GLY A 133 -29.16 -24.12 -20.85
C GLY A 133 -27.96 -23.28 -21.33
N GLY A 134 -26.95 -23.17 -20.51
CA GLY A 134 -25.65 -22.63 -20.88
C GLY A 134 -24.58 -23.27 -20.01
N GLU A 135 -23.77 -24.08 -20.61
CA GLU A 135 -22.64 -24.81 -20.04
C GLU A 135 -21.66 -23.93 -19.28
N PRO A 136 -21.00 -24.46 -18.25
CA PRO A 136 -19.95 -23.71 -17.57
C PRO A 136 -18.66 -23.74 -18.38
N ARG A 137 -18.22 -22.58 -18.81
CA ARG A 137 -16.90 -22.42 -19.40
C ARG A 137 -15.83 -22.68 -18.35
N ARG A 138 -14.99 -23.65 -18.60
CA ARG A 138 -13.77 -23.95 -17.88
C ARG A 138 -12.89 -22.70 -17.81
N ARG A 139 -12.58 -22.26 -16.61
CA ARG A 139 -11.49 -21.33 -16.37
C ARG A 139 -10.18 -22.08 -16.43
N GLU A 140 -9.42 -21.84 -17.45
CA GLU A 140 -8.04 -22.27 -17.51
C GLU A 140 -7.22 -21.43 -16.53
N ALA A 141 -6.64 -22.14 -15.58
CA ALA A 141 -5.67 -21.56 -14.68
C ALA A 141 -4.34 -21.38 -15.46
N HIS A 142 -3.95 -20.15 -15.69
CA HIS A 142 -2.60 -19.88 -16.16
C HIS A 142 -1.61 -20.13 -15.02
N ALA A 143 -0.92 -21.24 -15.14
CA ALA A 143 0.24 -21.52 -14.31
C ALA A 143 1.35 -20.53 -14.62
N ALA A 144 1.85 -19.86 -13.61
CA ALA A 144 3.03 -19.02 -13.72
C ALA A 144 4.23 -19.89 -14.10
N GLN A 145 4.75 -19.70 -15.29
CA GLN A 145 5.99 -20.33 -15.70
C GLN A 145 7.16 -19.65 -14.99
N ARG A 146 7.75 -20.38 -14.07
CA ARG A 146 9.09 -20.07 -13.57
C ARG A 146 10.08 -20.33 -14.70
N ARG A 147 10.69 -19.28 -15.19
CA ARG A 147 11.87 -19.44 -16.07
C ARG A 147 13.10 -19.57 -15.18
N ARG A 148 13.83 -20.62 -15.42
CA ARG A 148 15.17 -20.86 -14.88
C ARG A 148 16.19 -20.01 -15.63
#